data_52aeeb7acabbcfb1ed48b1210a39bd22
#
_entry.id   52aeeb7acabbcfb1ed48b1210a39bd22
#
_cell.length_a   1.000
_cell.length_b   1.000
_cell.length_c   1.000
_cell.angle_alpha   90.00
_cell.angle_beta   90.00
_cell.angle_gamma   90.00
#
_symmetry.space_group_name_H-M   'P 1'
#
loop_
_entity.id
_entity.type
_entity.pdbx_description
1 polymer ?
#
loop_
_entity_poly.entity_id
_entity_poly.type
_entity_poly.pdbx_seq_one_letter_code
_entity_poly.pdbx_strand_id
1 'polypeptide(L)'
;LSRSSIPDEREQLLAIAAGNEAAYTRMFNTYSQQVFNAAMLYLKDPAAAREVVQEIFMRVWLKREALNAIDDFSDYLFILTRNHIYDSFRKQQVKQKAMAYLGMQEPGYANDTDHVVQDHQYQQILHDAIDSLPPARKKIYLARKQGLSNEEISHQLNISVHTVKKQLQLALRSLRSIIKQQLNHFWIF
;
A
#
# COMPACT_ATOMS: atom_id res chain seq x y z
N LEU A 1 -7.78 -16.00 -17.00
CA LEU A 1 -7.45 -14.86 -17.85
C LEU A 1 -5.98 -14.54 -17.63
N SER A 2 -5.17 -14.72 -18.69
CA SER A 2 -3.71 -14.57 -18.71
C SER A 2 -3.26 -13.25 -18.13
N ARG A 3 -2.39 -13.33 -17.11
CA ARG A 3 -1.49 -12.23 -16.74
C ARG A 3 -0.61 -11.92 -17.95
N SER A 4 -0.89 -10.83 -18.66
CA SER A 4 0.16 -10.22 -19.45
C SER A 4 1.13 -9.58 -18.45
N SER A 5 2.11 -10.33 -17.98
CA SER A 5 3.36 -9.76 -17.51
C SER A 5 3.91 -9.02 -18.73
N ILE A 6 3.79 -7.69 -18.72
CA ILE A 6 4.43 -6.85 -19.71
C ILE A 6 5.92 -7.19 -19.55
N PRO A 7 6.61 -7.77 -20.56
CA PRO A 7 8.04 -8.13 -20.44
C PRO A 7 8.91 -6.94 -20.06
N ASP A 8 8.36 -5.74 -20.23
CA ASP A 8 8.96 -4.44 -19.98
C ASP A 8 8.79 -3.92 -18.53
N GLU A 9 7.94 -4.53 -17.68
CA GLU A 9 7.68 -3.99 -16.32
C GLU A 9 8.93 -4.05 -15.43
N ARG A 10 9.66 -5.15 -15.47
CA ARG A 10 10.90 -5.33 -14.70
C ARG A 10 11.97 -4.33 -15.12
N GLU A 11 12.15 -4.14 -16.41
CA GLU A 11 13.10 -3.16 -16.94
C GLU A 11 12.69 -1.73 -16.56
N GLN A 12 11.41 -1.42 -16.62
CA GLN A 12 10.89 -0.12 -16.18
C GLN A 12 11.14 0.12 -14.69
N LEU A 13 10.91 -0.88 -13.82
CA LEU A 13 11.18 -0.76 -12.38
C LEU A 13 12.67 -0.52 -12.11
N LEU A 14 13.56 -1.21 -12.80
CA LEU A 14 15.01 -1.00 -12.70
C LEU A 14 15.41 0.39 -13.19
N ALA A 15 14.84 0.86 -14.30
CA ALA A 15 15.10 2.19 -14.83
C ALA A 15 14.62 3.27 -13.85
N ILE A 16 13.43 3.12 -13.25
CA ILE A 16 12.91 4.05 -12.24
C ILE A 16 13.83 4.05 -11.00
N ALA A 17 14.27 2.88 -10.55
CA ALA A 17 15.18 2.77 -9.43
C ALA A 17 16.52 3.52 -9.69
N ALA A 18 16.96 3.57 -10.94
CA ALA A 18 18.11 4.36 -11.39
C ALA A 18 17.79 5.85 -11.63
N GLY A 19 16.56 6.32 -11.37
CA GLY A 19 16.16 7.72 -11.51
C GLY A 19 15.65 8.13 -12.89
N ASN A 20 15.26 7.19 -13.75
CA ASN A 20 14.73 7.50 -15.09
C ASN A 20 13.29 8.03 -15.01
N GLU A 21 13.13 9.35 -15.23
CA GLU A 21 11.84 10.04 -15.18
C GLU A 21 10.88 9.61 -16.30
N ALA A 22 11.40 9.29 -17.49
CA ALA A 22 10.56 8.83 -18.60
C ALA A 22 9.95 7.45 -18.31
N ALA A 23 10.70 6.55 -17.69
CA ALA A 23 10.18 5.26 -17.22
C ALA A 23 9.13 5.45 -16.12
N TYR A 24 9.37 6.38 -15.19
CA TYR A 24 8.41 6.75 -14.15
C TYR A 24 7.12 7.30 -14.73
N THR A 25 7.19 8.21 -15.70
CA THR A 25 6.01 8.79 -16.37
C THR A 25 5.18 7.72 -17.07
N ARG A 26 5.81 6.77 -17.75
CA ARG A 26 5.09 5.63 -18.36
C ARG A 26 4.36 4.80 -17.31
N MET A 27 5.03 4.49 -16.21
CA MET A 27 4.46 3.73 -15.10
C MET A 27 3.28 4.48 -14.45
N PHE A 28 3.42 5.80 -14.24
CA PHE A 28 2.35 6.65 -13.76
C PHE A 28 1.12 6.57 -14.69
N ASN A 29 1.31 6.75 -16.00
CA ASN A 29 0.22 6.71 -16.97
C ASN A 29 -0.49 5.34 -17.01
N THR A 30 0.25 4.26 -16.80
CA THR A 30 -0.29 2.90 -16.79
C THR A 30 -1.13 2.61 -15.55
N TYR A 31 -0.72 3.11 -14.38
CA TYR A 31 -1.30 2.67 -13.10
C TYR A 31 -2.09 3.75 -12.35
N SER A 32 -1.99 5.03 -12.72
CA SER A 32 -2.66 6.12 -12.01
C SER A 32 -4.19 5.95 -11.94
N GLN A 33 -4.82 5.50 -13.03
CA GLN A 33 -6.25 5.25 -13.06
C GLN A 33 -6.67 4.11 -12.11
N GLN A 34 -5.84 3.08 -11.96
CA GLN A 34 -6.10 1.98 -11.02
C GLN A 34 -6.05 2.47 -9.57
N VAL A 35 -5.07 3.31 -9.24
CA VAL A 35 -4.97 3.94 -7.91
C VAL A 35 -6.15 4.88 -7.67
N PHE A 36 -6.53 5.68 -8.66
CA PHE A 36 -7.68 6.58 -8.57
C PHE A 36 -8.98 5.80 -8.32
N ASN A 37 -9.25 4.74 -9.09
CA ASN A 37 -10.44 3.93 -8.91
C ASN A 37 -10.47 3.27 -7.52
N ALA A 38 -9.33 2.77 -7.04
CA ALA A 38 -9.22 2.23 -5.70
C ALA A 38 -9.51 3.29 -4.63
N ALA A 39 -8.99 4.52 -4.79
CA ALA A 39 -9.26 5.61 -3.87
C ALA A 39 -10.74 6.04 -3.88
N MET A 40 -11.36 6.11 -5.06
CA MET A 40 -12.77 6.47 -5.22
C MET A 40 -13.72 5.51 -4.49
N LEU A 41 -13.38 4.22 -4.44
CA LEU A 41 -14.20 3.22 -3.70
C LEU A 41 -14.32 3.55 -2.21
N TYR A 42 -13.26 4.11 -1.63
CA TYR A 42 -13.21 4.41 -0.19
C TYR A 42 -13.60 5.84 0.13
N LEU A 43 -13.15 6.81 -0.69
CA LEU A 43 -13.29 8.22 -0.38
C LEU A 43 -14.57 8.84 -0.97
N LYS A 44 -15.11 8.26 -2.06
CA LYS A 44 -16.28 8.76 -2.79
C LYS A 44 -16.17 10.25 -3.20
N ASP A 45 -14.95 10.79 -3.14
CA ASP A 45 -14.59 12.17 -3.48
C ASP A 45 -13.48 12.18 -4.54
N PRO A 46 -13.77 12.70 -5.76
CA PRO A 46 -12.78 12.76 -6.82
C PRO A 46 -11.58 13.67 -6.52
N ALA A 47 -11.73 14.71 -5.70
CA ALA A 47 -10.63 15.58 -5.32
C ALA A 47 -9.67 14.83 -4.38
N ALA A 48 -10.20 14.25 -3.31
CA ALA A 48 -9.42 13.44 -2.39
C ALA A 48 -8.78 12.21 -3.07
N ALA A 49 -9.49 11.57 -4.01
CA ALA A 49 -8.93 10.46 -4.78
C ALA A 49 -7.73 10.89 -5.65
N ARG A 50 -7.76 12.08 -6.24
CA ARG A 50 -6.61 12.64 -6.98
C ARG A 50 -5.42 12.92 -6.07
N GLU A 51 -5.66 13.44 -4.87
CA GLU A 51 -4.60 13.65 -3.87
C GLU A 51 -3.93 12.33 -3.48
N VAL A 52 -4.73 11.27 -3.28
CA VAL A 52 -4.17 9.92 -3.04
C VAL A 52 -3.28 9.46 -4.19
N VAL A 53 -3.69 9.66 -5.44
CA VAL A 53 -2.85 9.31 -6.60
C VAL A 53 -1.51 10.03 -6.54
N GLN A 54 -1.53 11.35 -6.32
CA GLN A 54 -0.30 12.14 -6.23
C GLN A 54 0.61 11.66 -5.09
N GLU A 55 0.05 11.46 -3.91
CA GLU A 55 0.79 11.01 -2.72
C GLU A 55 1.41 9.62 -2.91
N ILE A 56 0.67 8.68 -3.50
CA ILE A 56 1.16 7.33 -3.77
C ILE A 56 2.33 7.35 -4.75
N PHE A 57 2.19 8.07 -5.86
CA PHE A 57 3.26 8.14 -6.85
C PHE A 57 4.45 8.97 -6.37
N MET A 58 4.25 10.00 -5.58
CA MET A 58 5.34 10.69 -4.90
C MET A 58 6.12 9.73 -3.98
N ARG A 59 5.44 8.89 -3.20
CA ARG A 59 6.10 7.87 -2.36
C ARG A 59 6.85 6.83 -3.19
N VAL A 60 6.29 6.41 -4.32
CA VAL A 60 6.96 5.53 -5.27
C VAL A 60 8.27 6.14 -5.74
N TRP A 61 8.26 7.43 -6.13
CA TRP A 61 9.45 8.14 -6.57
C TRP A 61 10.49 8.32 -5.46
N LEU A 62 10.06 8.74 -4.28
CA LEU A 62 10.96 8.93 -3.14
C LEU A 62 11.62 7.63 -2.67
N LYS A 63 10.92 6.50 -2.83
CA LYS A 63 11.43 5.16 -2.47
C LYS A 63 11.84 4.32 -3.67
N ARG A 64 12.14 4.96 -4.82
CA ARG A 64 12.40 4.29 -6.11
C ARG A 64 13.50 3.24 -6.05
N GLU A 65 14.52 3.44 -5.23
CA GLU A 65 15.60 2.46 -5.07
C GLU A 65 15.12 1.10 -4.59
N ALA A 66 14.01 1.07 -3.86
CA ALA A 66 13.39 -0.16 -3.39
C ALA A 66 12.60 -0.91 -4.48
N LEU A 67 12.32 -0.27 -5.61
CA LEU A 67 11.55 -0.88 -6.72
C LEU A 67 12.30 -2.01 -7.40
N ASN A 68 13.63 -2.02 -7.33
CA ASN A 68 14.46 -3.12 -7.84
C ASN A 68 14.16 -4.47 -7.14
N ALA A 69 13.50 -4.45 -5.99
CA ALA A 69 13.09 -5.63 -5.22
C ALA A 69 11.63 -6.05 -5.48
N ILE A 70 10.90 -5.29 -6.30
CA ILE A 70 9.48 -5.52 -6.59
C ILE A 70 9.38 -6.34 -7.88
N ASP A 71 8.72 -7.50 -7.82
CA ASP A 71 8.47 -8.33 -9.02
C ASP A 71 7.09 -8.02 -9.66
N ASP A 72 6.14 -7.54 -8.87
CA ASP A 72 4.78 -7.22 -9.31
C ASP A 72 4.43 -5.83 -8.76
N PHE A 73 4.49 -4.85 -9.63
CA PHE A 73 4.24 -3.46 -9.26
C PHE A 73 2.77 -3.20 -8.93
N SER A 74 1.85 -3.91 -9.58
CA SER A 74 0.43 -3.84 -9.27
C SER A 74 0.13 -4.32 -7.84
N ASP A 75 0.78 -5.42 -7.41
CA ASP A 75 0.69 -5.91 -6.03
C ASP A 75 1.21 -4.90 -5.03
N TYR A 76 2.35 -4.29 -5.33
CA TYR A 76 2.96 -3.26 -4.51
C TYR A 76 2.06 -2.02 -4.39
N LEU A 77 1.56 -1.50 -5.51
CA LEU A 77 0.65 -0.35 -5.53
C LEU A 77 -0.65 -0.61 -4.79
N PHE A 78 -1.24 -1.79 -4.97
CA PHE A 78 -2.46 -2.16 -4.27
C PHE A 78 -2.30 -2.04 -2.75
N ILE A 79 -1.22 -2.61 -2.20
CA ILE A 79 -0.96 -2.56 -0.76
C ILE A 79 -0.60 -1.14 -0.30
N LEU A 80 0.22 -0.43 -1.08
CA LEU A 80 0.62 0.93 -0.76
C LEU A 80 -0.57 1.89 -0.73
N THR A 81 -1.42 1.84 -1.76
CA THR A 81 -2.63 2.69 -1.87
C THR A 81 -3.57 2.44 -0.72
N ARG A 82 -3.83 1.19 -0.46
CA ARG A 82 -4.76 0.79 0.58
C ARG A 82 -4.28 1.18 1.97
N ASN A 83 -3.03 0.88 2.30
CA ASN A 83 -2.45 1.29 3.57
C ASN A 83 -2.49 2.81 3.74
N HIS A 84 -2.23 3.58 2.67
CA HIS A 84 -2.30 5.03 2.71
C HIS A 84 -3.70 5.54 3.05
N ILE A 85 -4.73 5.00 2.40
CA ILE A 85 -6.13 5.38 2.63
C ILE A 85 -6.53 5.11 4.10
N TYR A 86 -6.21 3.93 4.61
CA TYR A 86 -6.55 3.58 5.99
C TYR A 86 -5.73 4.34 7.03
N ASP A 87 -4.46 4.61 6.78
CA ASP A 87 -3.65 5.49 7.65
C ASP A 87 -4.23 6.90 7.69
N SER A 88 -4.79 7.39 6.59
CA SER A 88 -5.47 8.70 6.52
C SER A 88 -6.74 8.70 7.35
N PHE A 89 -7.59 7.70 7.26
CA PHE A 89 -8.78 7.56 8.11
C PHE A 89 -8.41 7.49 9.60
N ARG A 90 -7.41 6.70 9.95
CA ARG A 90 -6.95 6.60 11.34
C ARG A 90 -6.46 7.94 11.90
N LYS A 91 -5.69 8.69 11.12
CA LYS A 91 -5.23 10.03 11.50
C LYS A 91 -6.40 10.98 11.70
N GLN A 92 -7.40 10.94 10.82
CA GLN A 92 -8.60 11.76 10.92
C GLN A 92 -9.42 11.42 12.18
N GLN A 93 -9.59 10.14 12.50
CA GLN A 93 -10.26 9.72 13.74
C GLN A 93 -9.54 10.20 15.00
N VAL A 94 -8.20 10.09 15.02
CA VAL A 94 -7.39 10.58 16.15
C VAL A 94 -7.54 12.10 16.29
N LYS A 95 -7.50 12.84 15.17
CA LYS A 95 -7.70 14.30 15.15
C LYS A 95 -9.08 14.67 15.67
N GLN A 96 -10.14 13.99 15.22
CA GLN A 96 -11.52 14.23 15.67
C GLN A 96 -11.70 13.96 17.17
N LYS A 97 -11.13 12.86 17.67
CA LYS A 97 -11.16 12.56 19.11
C LYS A 97 -10.42 13.62 19.94
N ALA A 98 -9.27 14.08 19.48
CA ALA A 98 -8.51 15.14 20.15
C ALA A 98 -9.28 16.48 20.15
N MET A 99 -9.92 16.85 19.03
CA MET A 99 -10.74 18.05 18.93
C MET A 99 -11.99 17.98 19.81
N ALA A 100 -12.69 16.84 19.83
CA ALA A 100 -13.81 16.62 20.71
C ALA A 100 -13.42 16.75 22.19
N TYR A 101 -12.25 16.25 22.57
CA TYR A 101 -11.72 16.40 23.92
C TYR A 101 -11.42 17.86 24.30
N LEU A 102 -11.03 18.68 23.31
CA LEU A 102 -10.76 20.12 23.50
C LEU A 102 -12.01 21.00 23.37
N GLY A 103 -13.21 20.41 23.20
CA GLY A 103 -14.47 21.15 23.02
C GLY A 103 -14.57 21.90 21.69
N MET A 104 -13.69 21.62 20.72
CA MET A 104 -13.71 22.22 19.39
C MET A 104 -14.48 21.31 18.43
N GLN A 105 -15.65 21.77 17.97
CA GLN A 105 -16.37 21.09 16.88
C GLN A 105 -15.93 21.71 15.54
N GLU A 106 -15.27 20.93 14.67
CA GLU A 106 -15.23 21.28 13.26
C GLU A 106 -16.60 20.98 12.62
N PRO A 107 -17.11 21.85 11.70
CA PRO A 107 -18.35 21.57 10.95
C PRO A 107 -18.19 20.27 10.18
N GLY A 108 -19.12 19.36 10.42
CA GLY A 108 -19.12 17.96 10.02
C GLY A 108 -18.75 17.66 8.58
N TYR A 109 -17.74 16.85 8.43
CA TYR A 109 -17.84 15.77 7.45
C TYR A 109 -18.71 14.70 8.10
N ALA A 110 -19.78 14.33 7.42
CA ALA A 110 -20.74 13.34 7.91
C ALA A 110 -19.97 12.11 8.44
N ASN A 111 -20.24 11.81 9.71
CA ASN A 111 -19.81 10.56 10.34
C ASN A 111 -20.58 9.44 9.63
N ASP A 112 -20.08 9.01 8.50
CA ASP A 112 -20.60 7.84 7.82
C ASP A 112 -20.14 6.64 8.66
N THR A 113 -21.03 6.20 9.54
CA THR A 113 -20.84 5.05 10.45
C THR A 113 -20.36 3.81 9.67
N ASP A 114 -20.73 3.72 8.39
CA ASP A 114 -20.28 2.68 7.46
C ASP A 114 -18.76 2.69 7.25
N HIS A 115 -18.10 3.86 7.19
CA HIS A 115 -16.64 3.93 7.03
C HIS A 115 -15.90 3.46 8.28
N VAL A 116 -16.43 3.72 9.48
CA VAL A 116 -15.81 3.26 10.74
C VAL A 116 -15.88 1.74 10.85
N VAL A 117 -17.01 1.16 10.49
CA VAL A 117 -17.19 -0.31 10.50
C VAL A 117 -16.31 -0.97 9.43
N GLN A 118 -16.24 -0.40 8.22
CA GLN A 118 -15.36 -0.90 7.16
C GLN A 118 -13.88 -0.79 7.52
N ASP A 119 -13.46 0.27 8.23
CA ASP A 119 -12.10 0.42 8.71
C ASP A 119 -11.75 -0.68 9.73
N HIS A 120 -12.60 -0.92 10.71
CA HIS A 120 -12.39 -2.00 11.69
C HIS A 120 -12.27 -3.37 11.03
N GLN A 121 -13.17 -3.69 10.10
CA GLN A 121 -13.13 -4.95 9.38
C GLN A 121 -11.84 -5.09 8.55
N TYR A 122 -11.43 -4.03 7.87
CA TYR A 122 -10.20 -4.06 7.11
C TYR A 122 -8.95 -4.19 7.99
N GLN A 123 -8.88 -3.44 9.07
CA GLN A 123 -7.77 -3.53 10.01
C GLN A 123 -7.65 -4.95 10.57
N GLN A 124 -8.78 -5.59 10.86
CA GLN A 124 -8.79 -6.98 11.29
C GLN A 124 -8.28 -7.91 10.18
N ILE A 125 -8.82 -7.77 8.96
CA ILE A 125 -8.36 -8.55 7.79
C ILE A 125 -6.87 -8.38 7.53
N LEU A 126 -6.37 -7.16 7.59
CA LEU A 126 -4.95 -6.87 7.41
C LEU A 126 -4.11 -7.46 8.54
N HIS A 127 -4.58 -7.35 9.77
CA HIS A 127 -3.93 -7.92 10.95
C HIS A 127 -3.82 -9.44 10.82
N ASP A 128 -4.95 -10.10 10.54
CA ASP A 128 -5.03 -11.56 10.38
C ASP A 128 -4.17 -12.04 9.20
N ALA A 129 -4.18 -11.27 8.10
CA ALA A 129 -3.32 -11.56 6.95
C ALA A 129 -1.82 -11.47 7.29
N ILE A 130 -1.41 -10.44 8.05
CA ILE A 130 -0.03 -10.29 8.53
C ILE A 130 0.30 -11.42 9.51
N ASP A 131 -0.62 -11.77 10.38
CA ASP A 131 -0.44 -12.82 11.39
C ASP A 131 -0.34 -14.21 10.78
N SER A 132 -0.98 -14.43 9.64
CA SER A 132 -0.89 -15.68 8.88
C SER A 132 0.43 -15.85 8.11
N LEU A 133 1.26 -14.79 8.01
CA LEU A 133 2.57 -14.92 7.38
C LEU A 133 3.50 -15.85 8.19
N PRO A 134 4.33 -16.66 7.54
CA PRO A 134 5.39 -17.40 8.22
C PRO A 134 6.24 -16.48 9.11
N PRO A 135 6.66 -16.91 10.31
CA PRO A 135 7.28 -16.03 11.33
C PRO A 135 8.47 -15.21 10.81
N ALA A 136 9.35 -15.83 10.04
CA ALA A 136 10.50 -15.14 9.46
C ALA A 136 10.07 -14.05 8.45
N ARG A 137 9.07 -14.34 7.62
CA ARG A 137 8.53 -13.41 6.63
C ARG A 137 7.80 -12.26 7.30
N LYS A 138 7.01 -12.53 8.34
CA LYS A 138 6.32 -11.54 9.16
C LYS A 138 7.31 -10.54 9.78
N LYS A 139 8.41 -11.02 10.37
CA LYS A 139 9.46 -10.16 10.94
C LYS A 139 10.03 -9.20 9.90
N ILE A 140 10.37 -9.70 8.72
CA ILE A 140 10.93 -8.90 7.62
C ILE A 140 9.91 -7.85 7.14
N TYR A 141 8.64 -8.25 6.96
CA TYR A 141 7.57 -7.34 6.55
C TYR A 141 7.34 -6.22 7.57
N LEU A 142 7.27 -6.55 8.87
CA LEU A 142 7.08 -5.57 9.93
C LEU A 142 8.25 -4.59 10.05
N ALA A 143 9.49 -5.08 9.96
CA ALA A 143 10.68 -4.24 9.93
C ALA A 143 10.65 -3.25 8.75
N ARG A 144 10.24 -3.72 7.56
CA ARG A 144 10.06 -2.85 6.39
C ARG A 144 8.94 -1.83 6.58
N LYS A 145 7.82 -2.22 7.20
CA LYS A 145 6.69 -1.32 7.54
C LYS A 145 7.14 -0.20 8.50
N GLN A 146 8.09 -0.49 9.41
CA GLN A 146 8.71 0.48 10.30
C GLN A 146 9.69 1.43 9.60
N GLY A 147 10.02 1.18 8.34
CA GLY A 147 10.85 2.06 7.51
C GLY A 147 12.29 1.58 7.30
N LEU A 148 12.70 0.44 7.86
CA LEU A 148 14.05 -0.08 7.69
C LEU A 148 14.34 -0.40 6.21
N SER A 149 15.56 -0.13 5.77
CA SER A 149 16.08 -0.54 4.47
C SER A 149 16.30 -2.05 4.41
N ASN A 150 16.48 -2.59 3.20
CA ASN A 150 16.76 -4.01 3.04
C ASN A 150 18.12 -4.40 3.65
N GLU A 151 19.06 -3.48 3.62
CA GLU A 151 20.40 -3.59 4.20
C GLU A 151 20.32 -3.65 5.74
N GLU A 152 19.57 -2.74 6.35
CA GLU A 152 19.36 -2.73 7.81
C GLU A 152 18.65 -4.01 8.29
N ILE A 153 17.61 -4.45 7.56
CA ILE A 153 16.92 -5.72 7.85
C ILE A 153 17.87 -6.92 7.71
N SER A 154 18.70 -6.91 6.67
CA SER A 154 19.72 -7.94 6.42
C SER A 154 20.68 -8.04 7.60
N HIS A 155 21.20 -6.92 8.08
CA HIS A 155 22.08 -6.87 9.25
C HIS A 155 21.38 -7.30 10.52
N GLN A 156 20.17 -6.78 10.79
CA GLN A 156 19.42 -7.08 12.02
C GLN A 156 19.04 -8.55 12.15
N LEU A 157 18.71 -9.20 11.03
CA LEU A 157 18.26 -10.60 11.00
C LEU A 157 19.36 -11.59 10.61
N ASN A 158 20.58 -11.12 10.34
CA ASN A 158 21.72 -11.91 9.90
C ASN A 158 21.40 -12.81 8.68
N ILE A 159 20.78 -12.23 7.65
CA ILE A 159 20.42 -12.89 6.39
C ILE A 159 20.88 -12.03 5.21
N SER A 160 20.99 -12.62 4.02
CA SER A 160 21.41 -11.83 2.84
C SER A 160 20.34 -10.82 2.43
N VAL A 161 20.77 -9.67 1.86
CA VAL A 161 19.86 -8.66 1.26
C VAL A 161 18.95 -9.30 0.21
N HIS A 162 19.49 -10.26 -0.56
CA HIS A 162 18.70 -11.03 -1.53
C HIS A 162 17.56 -11.82 -0.85
N THR A 163 17.84 -12.45 0.29
CA THR A 163 16.83 -13.16 1.09
C THR A 163 15.76 -12.20 1.58
N VAL A 164 16.15 -11.01 2.08
CA VAL A 164 15.20 -9.96 2.50
C VAL A 164 14.28 -9.59 1.35
N LYS A 165 14.84 -9.25 0.18
CA LYS A 165 14.08 -8.90 -1.02
C LYS A 165 13.07 -9.99 -1.40
N LYS A 166 13.51 -11.24 -1.47
CA LYS A 166 12.66 -12.38 -1.81
C LYS A 166 11.55 -12.61 -0.79
N GLN A 167 11.83 -12.50 0.50
CA GLN A 167 10.82 -12.67 1.54
C GLN A 167 9.80 -11.53 1.57
N LEU A 168 10.21 -10.28 1.34
CA LEU A 168 9.28 -9.15 1.20
C LEU A 168 8.32 -9.34 0.04
N GLN A 169 8.82 -9.75 -1.12
CA GLN A 169 8.02 -10.05 -2.28
C GLN A 169 6.98 -11.14 -2.02
N LEU A 170 7.40 -12.24 -1.39
CA LEU A 170 6.49 -13.33 -1.01
C LEU A 170 5.47 -12.86 0.03
N ALA A 171 5.85 -11.97 0.96
CA ALA A 171 4.94 -11.36 1.92
C ALA A 171 3.84 -10.55 1.21
N LEU A 172 4.23 -9.63 0.32
CA LEU A 172 3.29 -8.79 -0.43
C LEU A 172 2.32 -9.62 -1.27
N ARG A 173 2.82 -10.66 -1.95
CA ARG A 173 1.98 -11.59 -2.73
C ARG A 173 0.97 -12.33 -1.84
N SER A 174 1.41 -12.85 -0.69
CA SER A 174 0.52 -13.54 0.27
C SER A 174 -0.53 -12.60 0.82
N LEU A 175 -0.14 -11.41 1.27
CA LEU A 175 -1.06 -10.40 1.81
C LEU A 175 -2.11 -10.00 0.76
N ARG A 176 -1.70 -9.71 -0.48
CA ARG A 176 -2.65 -9.39 -1.55
C ARG A 176 -3.66 -10.54 -1.78
N SER A 177 -3.18 -11.78 -1.84
CA SER A 177 -4.04 -12.94 -2.06
C SER A 177 -5.09 -13.09 -0.97
N ILE A 178 -4.67 -13.01 0.31
CA ILE A 178 -5.55 -13.13 1.46
C ILE A 178 -6.56 -11.98 1.50
N ILE A 179 -6.08 -10.74 1.35
CA ILE A 179 -6.93 -9.56 1.34
C ILE A 179 -7.94 -9.62 0.20
N LYS A 180 -7.52 -10.02 -1.01
CA LYS A 180 -8.45 -10.22 -2.13
C LYS A 180 -9.49 -11.30 -1.85
N GLN A 181 -9.09 -12.41 -1.29
CA GLN A 181 -10.00 -13.53 -0.99
C GLN A 181 -11.06 -13.12 0.04
N GLN A 182 -10.69 -12.42 1.09
CA GLN A 182 -11.61 -11.98 2.13
C GLN A 182 -12.49 -10.81 1.69
N LEU A 183 -12.04 -10.02 0.70
CA LEU A 183 -12.78 -8.87 0.17
C LEU A 183 -13.51 -9.16 -1.13
N ASN A 184 -13.31 -10.33 -1.75
CA ASN A 184 -14.05 -10.73 -2.96
C ASN A 184 -15.58 -10.76 -2.75
N HIS A 185 -16.07 -10.74 -1.52
CA HIS A 185 -17.47 -10.47 -1.24
C HIS A 185 -17.89 -9.00 -1.51
N PHE A 186 -16.90 -8.08 -1.67
CA PHE A 186 -17.13 -6.64 -1.91
C PHE A 186 -16.72 -6.18 -3.31
N TRP A 187 -16.16 -7.06 -4.17
CA TRP A 187 -15.61 -6.68 -5.48
C TRP A 187 -16.32 -7.31 -6.67
N ILE A 188 -17.52 -7.90 -6.44
CA ILE A 188 -18.40 -8.34 -7.53
C ILE A 188 -19.45 -7.23 -7.71
N PHE A 189 -19.02 -6.10 -8.25
CA PHE A 189 -19.86 -5.20 -9.06
C PHE A 189 -18.93 -4.23 -9.80
#